data_da7a6ec472db3e05d388c75eafd09bd6
#
_entry.id   da7a6ec472db3e05d388c75eafd09bd6
#
_cell.length_a   1.000
_cell.length_b   1.000
_cell.length_c   1.000
_cell.angle_alpha   90.00
_cell.angle_beta   90.00
_cell.angle_gamma   90.00
#
_symmetry.space_group_name_H-M   'P 1'
#
loop_
_entity.id
_entity.type
_entity.pdbx_description
1 polymer ?
#
loop_
_entity_poly.entity_id
_entity_poly.type
_entity_poly.pdbx_seq_one_letter_code
_entity_poly.pdbx_strand_id
1 'polypeptide(L)'
;MRIRQPRYSPEEHAQRGDDIYERTVRPQVEAGNQGKIVAIDINTGAFEVADDVLTASDCLLARYPDAQTWFVRIGHRAVHRFGPRTIPETV
;
A
#
# COMPACT_ATOMS: atom_id res chain seq x y z
N MET A 1 15.98 -9.72 19.84
CA MET A 1 15.47 -9.13 18.82
C MET A 1 14.01 -9.14 18.84
N ARG A 2 13.41 -8.19 18.35
CA ARG A 2 12.08 -8.11 18.36
C ARG A 2 11.51 -8.55 17.11
N ILE A 3 10.55 -9.29 17.08
CA ILE A 3 9.91 -9.71 15.89
C ILE A 3 8.73 -8.86 15.64
N ARG A 4 8.69 -8.22 14.49
CA ARG A 4 7.60 -7.38 14.18
C ARG A 4 6.40 -8.23 13.87
N GLN A 5 5.30 -7.98 14.48
CA GLN A 5 4.11 -8.73 14.25
C GLN A 5 3.10 -7.88 13.54
N PRO A 6 2.36 -8.44 12.60
CA PRO A 6 1.32 -7.68 11.91
C PRO A 6 0.24 -7.33 12.92
N ARG A 7 -0.25 -6.09 12.88
CA ARG A 7 -1.31 -5.71 13.73
C ARG A 7 -2.63 -6.12 13.23
N TYR A 8 -2.74 -6.42 11.96
CA TYR A 8 -4.01 -6.67 11.32
C TYR A 8 -3.95 -8.00 10.60
N SER A 9 -5.07 -8.64 10.42
CA SER A 9 -5.14 -9.83 9.59
C SER A 9 -4.80 -9.44 8.16
N PRO A 10 -4.47 -10.36 7.29
CA PRO A 10 -4.17 -10.01 5.90
C PRO A 10 -5.30 -9.25 5.21
N GLU A 11 -6.55 -9.61 5.49
CA GLU A 11 -7.67 -8.89 4.89
C GLU A 11 -7.79 -7.50 5.45
N GLU A 12 -7.62 -7.34 6.74
CA GLU A 12 -7.69 -6.02 7.34
C GLU A 12 -6.57 -5.14 6.86
N HIS A 13 -5.38 -5.72 6.74
CA HIS A 13 -4.22 -4.99 6.26
C HIS A 13 -4.49 -4.44 4.87
N ALA A 14 -4.97 -5.30 3.97
CA ALA A 14 -5.26 -4.91 2.61
C ALA A 14 -6.36 -3.85 2.56
N GLN A 15 -7.40 -4.04 3.34
CA GLN A 15 -8.51 -3.12 3.33
C GLN A 15 -8.12 -1.75 3.86
N ARG A 16 -7.34 -1.71 4.92
CA ARG A 16 -6.88 -0.43 5.44
C ARG A 16 -5.95 0.25 4.46
N GLY A 17 -5.08 -0.53 3.81
CA GLY A 17 -4.17 0.03 2.83
C GLY A 17 -4.93 0.64 1.65
N ASP A 18 -5.89 -0.09 1.12
CA ASP A 18 -6.70 0.41 0.01
C ASP A 18 -7.48 1.65 0.41
N ASP A 19 -8.03 1.65 1.61
CA ASP A 19 -8.81 2.76 2.09
C ASP A 19 -7.96 4.01 2.22
N ILE A 20 -6.80 3.89 2.82
CA ILE A 20 -5.89 5.01 2.96
C ILE A 20 -5.47 5.51 1.58
N TYR A 21 -5.17 4.58 0.67
CA TYR A 21 -4.77 4.97 -0.66
C TYR A 21 -5.87 5.77 -1.34
N GLU A 22 -7.08 5.24 -1.40
CA GLU A 22 -8.15 5.89 -2.14
C GLU A 22 -8.55 7.23 -1.53
N ARG A 23 -8.56 7.33 -0.21
CA ARG A 23 -9.04 8.54 0.43
C ARG A 23 -8.00 9.61 0.60
N THR A 24 -6.78 9.20 0.90
CA THR A 24 -5.76 10.16 1.32
C THR A 24 -4.61 10.27 0.35
N VAL A 25 -4.09 9.14 -0.09
CA VAL A 25 -2.84 9.14 -0.84
C VAL A 25 -3.06 9.43 -2.32
N ARG A 26 -4.00 8.77 -2.92
CA ARG A 26 -4.26 8.89 -4.35
C ARG A 26 -4.46 10.34 -4.80
N PRO A 27 -5.28 11.13 -4.12
CA PRO A 27 -5.46 12.50 -4.57
C PRO A 27 -4.18 13.33 -4.55
N GLN A 28 -3.22 12.92 -3.72
CA GLN A 28 -1.99 13.67 -3.60
C GLN A 28 -0.93 13.22 -4.58
N VAL A 29 -0.95 11.96 -4.99
CA VAL A 29 0.15 11.43 -5.76
C VAL A 29 -0.17 11.03 -7.19
N GLU A 30 -1.43 10.84 -7.52
CA GLU A 30 -1.76 10.25 -8.81
C GLU A 30 -1.27 11.07 -10.00
N ALA A 31 -1.39 12.37 -9.91
CA ALA A 31 -0.96 13.21 -11.01
C ALA A 31 0.56 13.20 -11.11
N GLY A 32 1.06 12.85 -12.26
CA GLY A 32 2.49 12.87 -12.49
C GLY A 32 3.26 11.66 -12.00
N ASN A 33 2.59 10.72 -11.34
CA ASN A 33 3.30 9.56 -10.81
C ASN A 33 2.73 8.25 -11.29
N GLN A 34 2.05 8.25 -12.40
CA GLN A 34 1.45 7.04 -12.94
C GLN A 34 2.51 5.97 -13.15
N GLY A 35 2.22 4.77 -12.71
CA GLY A 35 3.14 3.65 -12.85
C GLY A 35 4.15 3.51 -11.74
N LYS A 36 4.28 4.50 -10.88
CA LYS A 36 5.19 4.39 -9.76
C LYS A 36 4.54 3.63 -8.62
N ILE A 37 5.34 3.29 -7.64
CA ILE A 37 4.87 2.55 -6.48
C ILE A 37 4.79 3.47 -5.28
N VAL A 38 3.74 3.35 -4.50
CA VAL A 38 3.68 4.05 -3.23
C VAL A 38 3.66 3.02 -2.11
N ALA A 39 4.49 3.24 -1.10
CA ALA A 39 4.50 2.42 0.11
C ALA A 39 3.75 3.20 1.18
N ILE A 40 2.79 2.59 1.82
CA ILE A 40 1.94 3.25 2.81
C ILE A 40 2.07 2.54 4.13
N ASP A 41 2.22 3.32 5.20
CA ASP A 41 2.17 2.76 6.54
C ASP A 41 0.72 2.82 6.98
N ILE A 42 0.08 1.69 7.09
CA ILE A 42 -1.34 1.68 7.40
C ILE A 42 -1.65 2.08 8.84
N ASN A 43 -0.65 2.19 9.69
CA ASN A 43 -0.89 2.67 11.06
C ASN A 43 -0.96 4.18 11.11
N THR A 44 -0.10 4.86 10.37
CA THR A 44 -0.02 6.32 10.48
C THR A 44 -0.55 7.04 9.26
N GLY A 45 -0.65 6.34 8.14
CA GLY A 45 -1.04 6.98 6.89
C GLY A 45 0.13 7.61 6.15
N ALA A 46 1.33 7.52 6.69
CA ALA A 46 2.51 8.06 6.02
C ALA A 46 2.79 7.28 4.75
N PHE A 47 3.36 7.91 3.75
CA PHE A 47 3.64 7.22 2.51
C PHE A 47 4.87 7.77 1.82
N GLU A 48 5.45 6.95 0.92
CA GLU A 48 6.57 7.35 0.09
C GLU A 48 6.36 6.81 -1.30
N VAL A 49 6.71 7.58 -2.31
CA VAL A 49 6.57 7.20 -3.71
C VAL A 49 7.93 6.96 -4.30
N ALA A 50 8.07 5.90 -5.07
CA ALA A 50 9.34 5.62 -5.74
C ALA A 50 9.04 4.82 -7.01
N ASP A 51 10.08 4.57 -7.79
CA ASP A 51 9.89 3.85 -9.04
C ASP A 51 9.65 2.36 -8.83
N ASP A 52 10.10 1.81 -7.71
CA ASP A 52 9.92 0.39 -7.45
C ASP A 52 9.63 0.13 -5.98
N VAL A 53 9.20 -1.09 -5.70
CA VAL A 53 8.78 -1.47 -4.36
C VAL A 53 9.92 -1.35 -3.36
N LEU A 54 11.09 -1.80 -3.74
CA LEU A 54 12.20 -1.81 -2.80
C LEU A 54 12.58 -0.41 -2.37
N THR A 55 12.68 0.50 -3.31
CA THR A 55 13.04 1.88 -3.00
C THR A 55 11.94 2.54 -2.16
N ALA A 56 10.68 2.33 -2.51
CA ALA A 56 9.58 2.91 -1.75
C ALA A 56 9.60 2.37 -0.32
N SER A 57 9.83 1.08 -0.17
CA SER A 57 9.89 0.45 1.14
C SER A 57 11.03 1.02 1.96
N ASP A 58 12.21 1.12 1.35
CA ASP A 58 13.38 1.64 2.07
C ASP A 58 13.15 3.06 2.54
N CYS A 59 12.57 3.89 1.70
CA CYS A 59 12.29 5.28 2.08
C CYS A 59 11.30 5.35 3.24
N LEU A 60 10.26 4.54 3.18
CA LEU A 60 9.26 4.59 4.24
C LEU A 60 9.84 4.05 5.54
N LEU A 61 10.54 2.93 5.48
CA LEU A 61 11.09 2.32 6.70
C LEU A 61 12.22 3.13 7.30
N ALA A 62 12.89 3.95 6.52
CA ALA A 62 13.91 4.85 7.06
C ALA A 62 13.27 5.87 7.99
N ARG A 63 12.03 6.25 7.71
CA ARG A 63 11.32 7.21 8.53
C ARG A 63 10.48 6.53 9.60
N TYR A 64 9.93 5.38 9.29
CA TYR A 64 9.05 4.67 10.19
C TYR A 64 9.46 3.20 10.24
N PRO A 65 10.46 2.87 11.04
CA PRO A 65 11.01 1.50 11.03
C PRO A 65 10.01 0.41 11.37
N ASP A 66 8.94 0.76 12.07
CA ASP A 66 7.94 -0.23 12.43
C ASP A 66 6.71 -0.15 11.55
N ALA A 67 6.81 0.45 10.39
CA ALA A 67 5.65 0.64 9.53
C ALA A 67 5.04 -0.70 9.12
N GLN A 68 3.72 -0.71 9.06
CA GLN A 68 2.98 -1.83 8.53
C GLN A 68 2.71 -1.47 7.08
N THR A 69 3.55 -1.92 6.18
CA THR A 69 3.55 -1.39 4.83
C THR A 69 2.52 -2.05 3.91
N TRP A 70 1.99 -1.24 3.03
CA TRP A 70 1.08 -1.68 1.99
C TRP A 70 1.53 -0.97 0.70
N PHE A 71 1.60 -1.70 -0.40
CA PHE A 71 2.11 -1.13 -1.64
C PHE A 71 1.03 -1.05 -2.70
N VAL A 72 1.01 0.04 -3.45
CA VAL A 72 0.05 0.22 -4.54
C VAL A 72 0.80 0.78 -5.74
N ARG A 73 0.44 0.31 -6.92
CA ARG A 73 0.97 0.90 -8.15
C ARG A 73 0.04 2.04 -8.52
N ILE A 74 0.57 3.23 -8.56
CA ILE A 74 -0.22 4.43 -8.80
C ILE A 74 -0.80 4.41 -10.21
N GLY A 75 -2.05 4.73 -10.32
CA GLY A 75 -2.72 4.77 -11.61
C GLY A 75 -3.34 3.47 -12.06
N HIS A 76 -3.08 2.37 -11.35
CA HIS A 76 -3.66 1.10 -11.71
C HIS A 76 -4.73 0.72 -10.69
N ARG A 77 -5.74 -0.02 -11.15
CA ARG A 77 -6.71 -0.44 -10.23
C ARG A 77 -6.13 -1.47 -9.35
N ALA A 78 -6.49 -1.43 -8.16
CA ALA A 78 -5.97 -2.38 -7.24
C ALA A 78 -6.66 -3.65 -7.45
N VAL A 79 -5.97 -4.56 -8.01
CA VAL A 79 -6.54 -5.76 -8.25
C VAL A 79 -6.15 -6.76 -7.35
N HIS A 80 -5.39 -6.45 -6.44
CA HIS A 80 -4.93 -7.46 -5.59
C HIS A 80 -5.98 -7.78 -4.65
N ARG A 81 -7.13 -7.40 -4.82
CA ARG A 81 -8.02 -7.76 -3.98
C ARG A 81 -8.38 -9.04 -4.10
N PHE A 82 -8.19 -9.86 -3.53
CA PHE A 82 -8.47 -11.11 -3.68
C PHE A 82 -9.51 -11.44 -2.98
N GLY A 83 -10.08 -11.28 -2.88
CA GLY A 83 -11.00 -11.75 -2.41
C GLY A 83 -11.52 -12.75 -3.02
N PRO A 84 -12.18 -13.33 -2.64
CA PRO A 84 -12.60 -14.47 -3.24
C PRO A 84 -13.50 -14.11 -4.30
N ARG A 85 -13.62 -13.48 -4.56
CA ARG A 85 -14.18 -13.24 -5.51
C ARG A 85 -13.90 -13.22 -6.53
N THR A 86 -13.67 -13.42 -6.74
CA THR A 86 -13.23 -13.43 -7.59
C THR A 86 -13.67 -13.59 -8.57
N ILE A 87 -14.02 -13.60 -8.91
CA ILE A 87 -14.25 -13.74 -9.72
C ILE A 87 -14.43 -13.79 -10.56
N PRO A 88 -14.54 -13.80 -10.96
CA PRO A 88 -14.56 -13.92 -11.75
C PRO A 88 -14.83 -13.71 -12.58
N GLU A 89 -14.88 -13.62 -12.68
CA GLU A 89 -14.88 -13.48 -13.27
C GLU A 89 -15.08 -13.25 -14.02
N THR A 90 -15.16 -13.28 -14.17
CA THR A 90 -15.15 -13.10 -14.75
C THR A 90 -15.19 -13.01 -15.32
N VAL A 91 -15.37 -13.19 -15.47
CA VAL A 91 -15.11 -13.15 -15.94
C VAL A 91 -15.12 -13.10 -16.34
#